data_1778ebb57687778f441779767b253d74
#
_entry.id   1778ebb57687778f441779767b253d74
#
_cell.length_a   1.000
_cell.length_b   1.000
_cell.length_c   1.000
_cell.angle_alpha   90.00
_cell.angle_beta   90.00
_cell.angle_gamma   90.00
#
_symmetry.space_group_name_H-M   'P 1'
#
loop_
_entity.id
_entity.type
_entity.pdbx_description
1 polymer ?
#
loop_
_entity_poly.entity_id
_entity_poly.type
_entity_poly.pdbx_seq_one_letter_code
_entity_poly.pdbx_strand_id
1 'polypeptide(L)'
;MEKYTSQSRNSYILGISLIVEALIKRPEYVKEVYLSSKAYRNKELETLLDLCRIHEVPVKEDDRIIEKLSIKENCYGIGILEKYSSALKTDRHLVLYNFKDEGRLGTIIRSAVSFDLRDIVLINSKIDIFSPKLIRASMGSFFHGNIVCFNSFEEYLKTTKNTLIPFTSNGTRELNTIHIKDRYSIIIPDKADELNDVFIESYYIKHRENEEVPLTSLSAIVFNYFFHQNAGDRNI
;
A
#
# COMPACT_ATOMS: atom_id res chain seq x y z
N MET A 1 20.91 -13.06 11.84
CA MET A 1 19.89 -12.03 11.57
C MET A 1 18.97 -11.87 12.79
N GLU A 2 18.48 -10.66 13.06
CA GLU A 2 17.57 -10.39 14.17
C GLU A 2 16.12 -10.29 13.67
N LYS A 3 15.15 -10.45 14.59
CA LYS A 3 13.75 -10.21 14.27
C LYS A 3 13.55 -8.73 13.90
N TYR A 4 12.61 -8.47 13.02
CA TYR A 4 12.30 -7.11 12.58
C TYR A 4 11.86 -6.20 13.72
N THR A 5 12.37 -4.97 13.69
CA THR A 5 11.89 -3.85 14.51
C THR A 5 11.74 -2.62 13.61
N SER A 6 10.92 -1.65 14.00
CA SER A 6 10.75 -0.41 13.23
C SER A 6 12.05 0.40 13.07
N GLN A 7 13.01 0.22 13.98
CA GLN A 7 14.33 0.85 13.95
C GLN A 7 15.35 0.11 13.09
N SER A 8 15.05 -1.10 12.63
CA SER A 8 15.94 -1.87 11.76
C SER A 8 16.14 -1.12 10.44
N ARG A 9 17.38 -1.07 9.95
CA ARG A 9 17.71 -0.51 8.62
C ARG A 9 17.00 -1.26 7.49
N ASN A 10 16.89 -2.57 7.64
CA ASN A 10 16.29 -3.46 6.66
C ASN A 10 14.97 -4.02 7.16
N SER A 11 14.07 -4.30 6.23
CA SER A 11 12.86 -5.08 6.43
C SER A 11 12.97 -6.45 5.77
N TYR A 12 11.91 -7.25 5.88
CA TYR A 12 11.82 -8.60 5.32
C TYR A 12 10.61 -8.72 4.40
N ILE A 13 10.85 -9.29 3.22
CA ILE A 13 9.83 -9.68 2.27
C ILE A 13 9.57 -11.17 2.46
N LEU A 14 8.38 -11.55 2.91
CA LEU A 14 8.06 -12.92 3.30
C LEU A 14 7.25 -13.63 2.21
N GLY A 15 7.90 -14.43 1.39
CA GLY A 15 7.32 -15.24 0.32
C GLY A 15 7.90 -14.94 -1.06
N ILE A 16 8.02 -15.99 -1.89
CA ILE A 16 8.65 -15.92 -3.22
C ILE A 16 7.93 -14.92 -4.11
N SER A 17 6.60 -14.95 -4.20
CA SER A 17 5.82 -14.03 -5.03
C SER A 17 6.08 -12.55 -4.70
N LEU A 18 6.20 -12.23 -3.41
CA LEU A 18 6.44 -10.86 -2.98
C LEU A 18 7.87 -10.39 -3.28
N ILE A 19 8.84 -11.31 -3.24
CA ILE A 19 10.22 -11.02 -3.62
C ILE A 19 10.29 -10.76 -5.13
N VAL A 20 9.57 -11.54 -5.93
CA VAL A 20 9.46 -11.33 -7.38
C VAL A 20 8.90 -9.93 -7.68
N GLU A 21 7.81 -9.53 -7.01
CA GLU A 21 7.24 -8.18 -7.17
C GLU A 21 8.22 -7.07 -6.77
N ALA A 22 8.97 -7.27 -5.69
CA ALA A 22 10.01 -6.34 -5.26
C ALA A 22 11.13 -6.22 -6.30
N LEU A 23 11.61 -7.33 -6.84
CA LEU A 23 12.66 -7.36 -7.86
C LEU A 23 12.22 -6.75 -9.19
N ILE A 24 10.94 -6.85 -9.54
CA ILE A 24 10.38 -6.20 -10.75
C ILE A 24 10.28 -4.68 -10.57
N LYS A 25 9.95 -4.18 -9.37
CA LYS A 25 9.59 -2.77 -9.16
C LYS A 25 10.62 -1.96 -8.41
N ARG A 26 11.40 -2.57 -7.54
CA ARG A 26 12.38 -1.93 -6.64
C ARG A 26 13.62 -2.81 -6.45
N PRO A 27 14.24 -3.33 -7.54
CA PRO A 27 15.37 -4.27 -7.43
C PRO A 27 16.54 -3.68 -6.63
N GLU A 28 16.78 -2.37 -6.74
CA GLU A 28 17.87 -1.65 -6.07
C GLU A 28 17.82 -1.73 -4.53
N TYR A 29 16.63 -1.99 -3.98
CA TYR A 29 16.42 -2.11 -2.52
C TYR A 29 16.41 -3.55 -2.02
N VAL A 30 16.38 -4.56 -2.90
CA VAL A 30 16.48 -5.96 -2.52
C VAL A 30 17.96 -6.32 -2.40
N LYS A 31 18.43 -6.58 -1.18
CA LYS A 31 19.87 -6.78 -0.91
C LYS A 31 20.30 -8.22 -0.96
N GLU A 32 19.44 -9.14 -0.58
CA GLU A 32 19.75 -10.56 -0.48
C GLU A 32 18.46 -11.37 -0.43
N VAL A 33 18.50 -12.60 -0.92
CA VAL A 33 17.39 -13.54 -0.86
C VAL A 33 17.84 -14.83 -0.17
N TYR A 34 17.04 -15.30 0.79
CA TYR A 34 17.17 -16.59 1.43
C TYR A 34 16.07 -17.53 0.97
N LEU A 35 16.44 -18.75 0.61
CA LEU A 35 15.50 -19.80 0.23
C LEU A 35 15.56 -20.95 1.23
N SER A 36 14.42 -21.59 1.45
CA SER A 36 14.37 -22.85 2.16
C SER A 36 14.83 -23.99 1.25
N SER A 37 15.53 -24.98 1.82
CA SER A 37 15.85 -26.24 1.13
C SER A 37 14.59 -26.97 0.64
N LYS A 38 13.43 -26.67 1.25
CA LYS A 38 12.10 -27.20 0.88
C LYS A 38 11.40 -26.40 -0.20
N ALA A 39 12.03 -25.36 -0.76
CA ALA A 39 11.43 -24.56 -1.83
C ALA A 39 11.21 -25.45 -3.07
N TYR A 40 9.94 -25.60 -3.44
CA TYR A 40 9.56 -26.45 -4.57
C TYR A 40 9.89 -25.76 -5.91
N ARG A 41 10.57 -26.46 -6.80
CA ARG A 41 10.85 -25.95 -8.15
C ARG A 41 9.57 -25.78 -8.95
N ASN A 42 9.25 -24.56 -9.24
CA ASN A 42 8.13 -24.15 -10.08
C ASN A 42 8.50 -22.91 -10.86
N LYS A 43 7.64 -22.47 -11.79
CA LYS A 43 7.85 -21.30 -12.62
C LYS A 43 8.14 -20.02 -11.83
N GLU A 44 7.53 -19.87 -10.66
CA GLU A 44 7.70 -18.69 -9.82
C GLU A 44 9.10 -18.62 -9.20
N LEU A 45 9.63 -19.76 -8.70
CA LEU A 45 10.99 -19.84 -8.20
C LEU A 45 12.01 -19.62 -9.32
N GLU A 46 11.78 -20.15 -10.52
CA GLU A 46 12.64 -19.90 -11.68
C GLU A 46 12.68 -18.42 -12.04
N THR A 47 11.51 -17.76 -12.07
CA THR A 47 11.42 -16.31 -12.29
C THR A 47 12.19 -15.53 -11.21
N LEU A 48 12.06 -15.92 -9.93
CA LEU A 48 12.82 -15.31 -8.84
C LEU A 48 14.33 -15.41 -9.08
N LEU A 49 14.83 -16.61 -9.40
CA LEU A 49 16.26 -16.85 -9.61
C LEU A 49 16.81 -16.07 -10.82
N ASP A 50 16.03 -15.98 -11.89
CA ASP A 50 16.39 -15.19 -13.07
C ASP A 50 16.45 -13.69 -12.75
N LEU A 51 15.47 -13.15 -12.02
CA LEU A 51 15.48 -11.76 -11.58
C LEU A 51 16.65 -11.46 -10.63
N CYS A 52 16.93 -12.37 -9.70
CA CYS A 52 18.11 -12.24 -8.84
C CYS A 52 19.42 -12.19 -9.64
N ARG A 53 19.53 -13.01 -10.69
CA ARG A 53 20.70 -13.00 -11.59
C ARG A 53 20.81 -11.69 -12.38
N ILE A 54 19.68 -11.21 -12.95
CA ILE A 54 19.63 -9.96 -13.72
C ILE A 54 20.04 -8.76 -12.87
N HIS A 55 19.58 -8.72 -11.61
CA HIS A 55 19.83 -7.60 -10.71
C HIS A 55 21.02 -7.82 -9.77
N GLU A 56 21.81 -8.88 -9.98
CA GLU A 56 22.98 -9.23 -9.17
C GLU A 56 22.67 -9.36 -7.66
N VAL A 57 21.45 -9.83 -7.32
CA VAL A 57 21.03 -10.04 -5.93
C VAL A 57 21.47 -11.42 -5.46
N PRO A 58 22.28 -11.51 -4.37
CA PRO A 58 22.75 -12.79 -3.85
C PRO A 58 21.60 -13.69 -3.36
N VAL A 59 21.65 -14.96 -3.70
CA VAL A 59 20.70 -15.99 -3.22
C VAL A 59 21.44 -17.01 -2.36
N LYS A 60 20.93 -17.29 -1.18
CA LYS A 60 21.47 -18.27 -0.24
C LYS A 60 20.38 -19.26 0.22
N GLU A 61 20.76 -20.49 0.42
CA GLU A 61 19.90 -21.48 1.07
C GLU A 61 20.20 -21.51 2.57
N ASP A 62 19.20 -21.20 3.42
CA ASP A 62 19.36 -21.21 4.87
C ASP A 62 18.01 -21.38 5.58
N ASP A 63 17.70 -22.62 5.95
CA ASP A 63 16.46 -22.97 6.67
C ASP A 63 16.37 -22.32 8.06
N ARG A 64 17.51 -22.07 8.73
CA ARG A 64 17.52 -21.45 10.07
C ARG A 64 17.04 -20.00 10.01
N ILE A 65 17.43 -19.28 8.96
CA ILE A 65 16.96 -17.90 8.73
C ILE A 65 15.48 -17.92 8.40
N ILE A 66 15.03 -18.83 7.54
CA ILE A 66 13.62 -19.00 7.19
C ILE A 66 12.78 -19.26 8.45
N GLU A 67 13.14 -20.23 9.27
CA GLU A 67 12.42 -20.56 10.51
C GLU A 67 12.41 -19.40 11.52
N LYS A 68 13.54 -18.69 11.67
CA LYS A 68 13.67 -17.59 12.62
C LYS A 68 12.83 -16.36 12.27
N LEU A 69 12.72 -16.03 10.98
CA LEU A 69 12.10 -14.79 10.49
C LEU A 69 10.69 -15.01 9.93
N SER A 70 10.34 -16.25 9.60
CA SER A 70 9.01 -16.58 9.10
C SER A 70 7.95 -16.35 10.17
N ILE A 71 6.82 -15.75 9.75
CA ILE A 71 5.63 -15.58 10.58
C ILE A 71 4.65 -16.75 10.39
N LYS A 72 4.85 -17.58 9.37
CA LYS A 72 3.99 -18.74 9.03
C LYS A 72 4.82 -19.95 8.62
N GLU A 73 4.21 -21.13 8.79
CA GLU A 73 4.82 -22.43 8.47
C GLU A 73 5.19 -22.65 7.00
N ASN A 74 4.57 -21.94 6.04
CA ASN A 74 4.77 -22.13 4.60
C ASN A 74 5.51 -20.95 3.94
N CYS A 75 6.57 -20.44 4.57
CA CYS A 75 7.43 -19.43 3.96
C CYS A 75 8.68 -20.11 3.39
N TYR A 76 8.82 -20.14 2.08
CA TYR A 76 9.93 -20.81 1.39
C TYR A 76 10.98 -19.84 0.85
N GLY A 77 10.76 -18.53 1.02
CA GLY A 77 11.73 -17.51 0.62
C GLY A 77 11.57 -16.23 1.43
N ILE A 78 12.70 -15.61 1.77
CA ILE A 78 12.77 -14.31 2.46
C ILE A 78 13.71 -13.39 1.72
N GLY A 79 13.22 -12.22 1.31
CA GLY A 79 14.04 -11.14 0.76
C GLY A 79 14.42 -10.13 1.84
N ILE A 80 15.65 -9.66 1.81
CA ILE A 80 16.11 -8.55 2.64
C ILE A 80 15.88 -7.25 1.89
N LEU A 81 15.01 -6.40 2.41
CA LEU A 81 14.62 -5.13 1.82
C LEU A 81 15.27 -3.97 2.58
N GLU A 82 16.14 -3.22 1.95
CA GLU A 82 16.59 -1.93 2.49
C GLU A 82 15.43 -0.94 2.47
N LYS A 83 15.17 -0.28 3.60
CA LYS A 83 14.14 0.76 3.69
C LYS A 83 14.52 1.96 2.83
N TYR A 84 13.53 2.54 2.16
CA TYR A 84 13.70 3.67 1.25
C TYR A 84 12.66 4.75 1.49
N SER A 85 12.92 5.94 0.99
CA SER A 85 11.93 7.02 0.95
C SER A 85 11.29 7.09 -0.44
N SER A 86 10.01 7.45 -0.48
CA SER A 86 9.27 7.74 -1.70
C SER A 86 8.88 9.21 -1.76
N ALA A 87 8.62 9.71 -2.96
CA ALA A 87 8.05 11.02 -3.19
C ALA A 87 6.73 10.88 -3.98
N LEU A 88 5.81 11.81 -3.79
CA LEU A 88 4.61 11.91 -4.60
C LEU A 88 5.00 12.27 -6.03
N LYS A 89 4.41 11.62 -7.02
CA LYS A 89 4.79 11.73 -8.44
C LYS A 89 3.69 12.29 -9.33
N THR A 90 2.45 12.29 -8.84
CA THR A 90 1.27 12.71 -9.58
C THR A 90 0.48 13.75 -8.79
N ASP A 91 -0.57 14.28 -9.38
CA ASP A 91 -1.54 15.16 -8.71
C ASP A 91 -2.80 14.40 -8.25
N ARG A 92 -2.73 13.08 -8.15
CA ARG A 92 -3.84 12.20 -7.71
C ARG A 92 -3.39 11.41 -6.50
N HIS A 93 -3.85 11.82 -5.34
CA HIS A 93 -3.39 11.23 -4.09
C HIS A 93 -4.51 10.47 -3.37
N LEU A 94 -4.15 9.35 -2.75
CA LEU A 94 -4.94 8.73 -1.71
C LEU A 94 -4.38 9.14 -0.36
N VAL A 95 -5.16 9.83 0.45
CA VAL A 95 -4.78 10.25 1.80
C VAL A 95 -5.51 9.38 2.80
N LEU A 96 -4.75 8.63 3.59
CA LEU A 96 -5.23 7.73 4.62
C LEU A 96 -4.91 8.33 5.99
N TYR A 97 -5.95 8.67 6.74
CA TYR A 97 -5.82 9.39 8.00
C TYR A 97 -5.97 8.46 9.20
N ASN A 98 -5.03 8.57 10.15
CA ASN A 98 -5.04 7.93 11.48
C ASN A 98 -5.12 6.38 11.45
N PHE A 99 -4.66 5.74 10.39
CA PHE A 99 -4.68 4.27 10.25
C PHE A 99 -3.83 3.58 11.31
N LYS A 100 -4.38 2.50 11.89
CA LYS A 100 -3.76 1.71 12.97
C LYS A 100 -3.64 0.23 12.66
N ASP A 101 -4.41 -0.29 11.70
CA ASP A 101 -4.41 -1.71 11.30
C ASP A 101 -3.64 -1.93 10.00
N GLU A 102 -2.51 -2.66 10.08
CA GLU A 102 -1.66 -2.96 8.92
C GLU A 102 -2.34 -3.85 7.88
N GLY A 103 -3.22 -4.76 8.31
CA GLY A 103 -3.94 -5.66 7.41
C GLY A 103 -4.95 -4.89 6.55
N ARG A 104 -5.73 -4.01 7.19
CA ARG A 104 -6.67 -3.11 6.51
C ARG A 104 -5.95 -2.15 5.58
N LEU A 105 -4.87 -1.52 6.06
CA LEU A 105 -4.03 -0.63 5.25
C LEU A 105 -3.48 -1.35 4.02
N GLY A 106 -2.92 -2.56 4.19
CA GLY A 106 -2.39 -3.34 3.08
C GLY A 106 -3.46 -3.68 2.03
N THR A 107 -4.68 -4.02 2.47
CA THR A 107 -5.81 -4.29 1.58
C THR A 107 -6.21 -3.04 0.78
N ILE A 108 -6.24 -1.87 1.42
CA ILE A 108 -6.55 -0.59 0.77
C ILE A 108 -5.46 -0.22 -0.22
N ILE A 109 -4.17 -0.35 0.13
CA ILE A 109 -3.04 -0.13 -0.79
C ILE A 109 -3.18 -1.01 -2.04
N ARG A 110 -3.52 -2.29 -1.86
CA ARG A 110 -3.72 -3.22 -2.97
C ARG A 110 -4.84 -2.75 -3.90
N SER A 111 -5.98 -2.36 -3.35
CA SER A 111 -7.11 -1.84 -4.13
C SER A 111 -6.75 -0.54 -4.84
N ALA A 112 -6.10 0.40 -4.16
CA ALA A 112 -5.69 1.69 -4.74
C ALA A 112 -4.78 1.50 -5.96
N VAL A 113 -3.75 0.68 -5.83
CA VAL A 113 -2.82 0.37 -6.93
C VAL A 113 -3.53 -0.30 -8.10
N SER A 114 -4.51 -1.17 -7.84
CA SER A 114 -5.30 -1.84 -8.89
C SER A 114 -6.15 -0.84 -9.70
N PHE A 115 -6.50 0.30 -9.12
CA PHE A 115 -7.20 1.40 -9.78
C PHE A 115 -6.28 2.58 -10.16
N ASP A 116 -4.98 2.31 -10.34
CA ASP A 116 -3.94 3.27 -10.76
C ASP A 116 -3.77 4.49 -9.82
N LEU A 117 -4.22 4.37 -8.57
CA LEU A 117 -4.01 5.37 -7.53
C LEU A 117 -2.76 5.00 -6.73
N ARG A 118 -1.61 5.50 -7.16
CA ARG A 118 -0.29 5.03 -6.71
C ARG A 118 0.38 5.94 -5.69
N ASP A 119 0.03 7.22 -5.64
CA ASP A 119 0.56 8.15 -4.65
C ASP A 119 -0.31 8.10 -3.39
N ILE A 120 0.23 7.45 -2.35
CA ILE A 120 -0.46 7.13 -1.11
C ILE A 120 0.18 7.92 0.03
N VAL A 121 -0.63 8.71 0.68
CA VAL A 121 -0.24 9.57 1.81
C VAL A 121 -0.81 8.99 3.10
N LEU A 122 0.04 8.78 4.08
CA LEU A 122 -0.38 8.45 5.44
C LEU A 122 -0.24 9.68 6.33
N ILE A 123 -1.31 10.10 6.97
CA ILE A 123 -1.30 11.23 7.91
C ILE A 123 -1.63 10.72 9.31
N ASN A 124 -0.83 11.16 10.30
CA ASN A 124 -1.02 10.81 11.70
C ASN A 124 -1.09 9.30 11.96
N SER A 125 -0.39 8.50 11.17
CA SER A 125 -0.32 7.06 11.32
C SER A 125 0.96 6.65 12.04
N LYS A 126 0.83 5.73 13.01
CA LYS A 126 1.98 5.12 13.71
C LYS A 126 2.43 3.81 13.08
N ILE A 127 1.83 3.42 11.95
CA ILE A 127 2.20 2.21 11.24
C ILE A 127 3.59 2.38 10.63
N ASP A 128 4.47 1.41 10.88
CA ASP A 128 5.70 1.30 10.12
C ASP A 128 5.39 0.73 8.74
N ILE A 129 5.53 1.57 7.72
CA ILE A 129 5.22 1.19 6.32
C ILE A 129 6.08 0.04 5.81
N PHE A 130 7.26 -0.17 6.42
CA PHE A 130 8.14 -1.29 6.09
C PHE A 130 7.91 -2.52 6.96
N SER A 131 6.87 -2.56 7.79
CA SER A 131 6.52 -3.76 8.54
C SER A 131 6.33 -4.95 7.58
N PRO A 132 6.98 -6.11 7.83
CA PRO A 132 6.78 -7.31 7.02
C PRO A 132 5.31 -7.75 6.94
N LYS A 133 4.52 -7.42 7.95
CA LYS A 133 3.08 -7.70 7.99
C LYS A 133 2.32 -6.81 6.98
N LEU A 134 2.63 -5.51 6.90
CA LEU A 134 2.04 -4.60 5.92
C LEU A 134 2.43 -4.97 4.49
N ILE A 135 3.72 -5.18 4.23
CA ILE A 135 4.24 -5.60 2.91
C ILE A 135 3.49 -6.86 2.44
N ARG A 136 3.32 -7.83 3.32
CA ARG A 136 2.59 -9.04 3.02
C ARG A 136 1.09 -8.80 2.80
N ALA A 137 0.43 -8.01 3.65
CA ALA A 137 -0.99 -7.71 3.53
C ALA A 137 -1.34 -7.01 2.21
N SER A 138 -0.42 -6.24 1.65
CA SER A 138 -0.57 -5.58 0.36
C SER A 138 -0.38 -6.52 -0.85
N MET A 139 0.01 -7.78 -0.64
CA MET A 139 0.24 -8.77 -1.69
C MET A 139 1.16 -8.27 -2.81
N GLY A 140 2.24 -7.53 -2.46
CA GLY A 140 3.21 -6.96 -3.40
C GLY A 140 2.86 -5.59 -3.95
N SER A 141 1.61 -5.12 -3.83
CA SER A 141 1.19 -3.78 -4.29
C SER A 141 1.96 -2.65 -3.60
N PHE A 142 2.52 -2.90 -2.41
CA PHE A 142 3.43 -2.00 -1.71
C PHE A 142 4.55 -1.47 -2.63
N PHE A 143 5.15 -2.33 -3.44
CA PHE A 143 6.27 -1.97 -4.31
C PHE A 143 5.85 -1.13 -5.53
N HIS A 144 4.57 -1.14 -5.87
CA HIS A 144 4.00 -0.39 -7.00
C HIS A 144 3.54 1.02 -6.61
N GLY A 145 3.35 1.28 -5.31
CA GLY A 145 2.95 2.58 -4.77
C GLY A 145 4.14 3.46 -4.36
N ASN A 146 3.86 4.75 -4.23
CA ASN A 146 4.73 5.73 -3.59
C ASN A 146 4.08 6.11 -2.26
N ILE A 147 4.56 5.56 -1.16
CA ILE A 147 3.95 5.77 0.16
C ILE A 147 4.75 6.83 0.88
N VAL A 148 4.10 7.93 1.26
CA VAL A 148 4.70 9.07 1.96
C VAL A 148 3.94 9.34 3.25
N CYS A 149 4.67 9.53 4.35
CA CYS A 149 4.10 9.80 5.66
C CYS A 149 4.24 11.28 6.03
N PHE A 150 3.17 11.85 6.59
CA PHE A 150 3.14 13.19 7.16
C PHE A 150 2.61 13.14 8.59
N ASN A 151 3.10 14.04 9.44
CA ASN A 151 2.62 14.11 10.82
C ASN A 151 1.26 14.80 10.92
N SER A 152 0.94 15.71 9.98
CA SER A 152 -0.32 16.47 9.99
C SER A 152 -0.82 16.80 8.59
N PHE A 153 -2.09 17.21 8.50
CA PHE A 153 -2.65 17.75 7.25
C PHE A 153 -1.92 19.01 6.80
N GLU A 154 -1.50 19.88 7.72
CA GLU A 154 -0.80 21.12 7.40
C GLU A 154 0.53 20.85 6.69
N GLU A 155 1.29 19.84 7.12
CA GLU A 155 2.51 19.43 6.41
C GLU A 155 2.18 18.94 4.99
N TYR A 156 1.17 18.10 4.85
CA TYR A 156 0.76 17.58 3.55
C TYR A 156 0.27 18.70 2.62
N LEU A 157 -0.57 19.62 3.10
CA LEU A 157 -1.15 20.71 2.30
C LEU A 157 -0.09 21.70 1.75
N LYS A 158 1.09 21.77 2.39
CA LYS A 158 2.21 22.54 1.84
C LYS A 158 2.80 21.92 0.57
N THR A 159 2.57 20.64 0.33
CA THR A 159 3.15 19.87 -0.79
C THR A 159 2.22 19.81 -2.02
N THR A 160 0.95 20.17 -1.86
CA THR A 160 -0.05 20.02 -2.94
C THR A 160 -1.04 21.19 -3.00
N LYS A 161 -1.65 21.35 -4.17
CA LYS A 161 -2.80 22.25 -4.40
C LYS A 161 -4.03 21.48 -4.86
N ASN A 162 -4.12 20.21 -4.48
CA ASN A 162 -5.19 19.32 -4.88
C ASN A 162 -6.54 19.73 -4.26
N THR A 163 -7.61 19.48 -4.98
CA THR A 163 -8.95 19.51 -4.42
C THR A 163 -9.10 18.37 -3.41
N LEU A 164 -9.48 18.68 -2.18
CA LEU A 164 -9.66 17.69 -1.13
C LEU A 164 -11.04 17.07 -1.24
N ILE A 165 -11.10 15.74 -1.21
CA ILE A 165 -12.34 14.96 -1.33
C ILE A 165 -12.43 14.02 -0.12
N PRO A 166 -12.86 14.53 1.04
CA PRO A 166 -12.97 13.73 2.24
C PRO A 166 -14.23 12.85 2.22
N PHE A 167 -14.08 11.60 2.65
CA PHE A 167 -15.18 10.67 2.89
C PHE A 167 -15.39 10.51 4.39
N THR A 168 -16.60 10.78 4.85
CA THR A 168 -16.97 10.70 6.29
C THR A 168 -18.31 10.01 6.46
N SER A 169 -18.64 9.60 7.70
CA SER A 169 -19.95 9.02 8.01
C SER A 169 -21.10 10.02 7.85
N ASN A 170 -20.82 11.30 8.12
CA ASN A 170 -21.79 12.39 8.04
C ASN A 170 -21.65 13.22 6.76
N GLY A 171 -21.17 12.59 5.70
CA GLY A 171 -20.97 13.26 4.41
C GLY A 171 -22.24 13.97 3.93
N THR A 172 -22.06 15.18 3.38
CA THR A 172 -23.17 16.02 2.92
C THR A 172 -23.54 15.79 1.47
N ARG A 173 -22.67 15.13 0.72
CA ARG A 173 -22.82 14.88 -0.73
C ARG A 173 -22.59 13.41 -1.08
N GLU A 174 -23.36 12.90 -2.02
CA GLU A 174 -23.12 11.54 -2.55
C GLU A 174 -21.91 11.46 -3.47
N LEU A 175 -21.20 10.33 -3.47
CA LEU A 175 -20.07 10.03 -4.35
C LEU A 175 -20.35 10.36 -5.82
N ASN A 176 -21.54 10.03 -6.32
CA ASN A 176 -21.95 10.24 -7.71
C ASN A 176 -22.05 11.72 -8.14
N THR A 177 -22.00 12.65 -7.19
CA THR A 177 -22.01 14.11 -7.46
C THR A 177 -20.63 14.70 -7.68
N ILE A 178 -19.57 13.89 -7.55
CA ILE A 178 -18.19 14.34 -7.74
C ILE A 178 -17.85 14.39 -9.23
N HIS A 179 -17.41 15.55 -9.71
CA HIS A 179 -16.96 15.77 -11.09
C HIS A 179 -15.59 16.45 -11.09
N ILE A 180 -14.56 15.74 -10.60
CA ILE A 180 -13.20 16.28 -10.53
C ILE A 180 -12.29 15.39 -11.37
N LYS A 181 -11.60 15.99 -12.36
CA LYS A 181 -10.83 15.26 -13.35
C LYS A 181 -9.32 15.29 -13.12
N ASP A 182 -8.78 16.41 -12.62
CA ASP A 182 -7.34 16.65 -12.70
C ASP A 182 -6.59 16.39 -11.39
N ARG A 183 -6.66 17.33 -10.47
CA ARG A 183 -5.85 17.35 -9.24
C ARG A 183 -6.72 17.12 -8.03
N TYR A 184 -6.59 15.96 -7.41
CA TYR A 184 -7.42 15.63 -6.26
C TYR A 184 -6.70 14.78 -5.22
N SER A 185 -7.19 14.86 -4.01
CA SER A 185 -6.79 14.03 -2.88
C SER A 185 -8.02 13.39 -2.26
N ILE A 186 -8.19 12.10 -2.48
CA ILE A 186 -9.23 11.30 -1.82
C ILE A 186 -8.79 11.08 -0.39
N ILE A 187 -9.58 11.50 0.58
CA ILE A 187 -9.24 11.40 2.00
C ILE A 187 -10.17 10.38 2.67
N ILE A 188 -9.56 9.33 3.22
CA ILE A 188 -10.27 8.24 3.91
C ILE A 188 -9.70 8.10 5.32
N PRO A 189 -10.49 8.31 6.39
CA PRO A 189 -10.08 8.06 7.76
C PRO A 189 -10.17 6.58 8.13
N ASP A 190 -9.41 6.13 9.14
CA ASP A 190 -9.52 4.77 9.66
C ASP A 190 -10.89 4.50 10.30
N LYS A 191 -11.44 5.51 10.96
CA LYS A 191 -12.83 5.52 11.45
C LYS A 191 -13.59 6.66 10.79
N ALA A 192 -14.76 6.36 10.29
CA ALA A 192 -15.56 7.27 9.46
C ALA A 192 -15.93 8.61 10.12
N ASP A 193 -15.94 8.68 11.46
CA ASP A 193 -16.26 9.86 12.24
C ASP A 193 -15.06 10.78 12.57
N GLU A 194 -13.82 10.30 12.38
CA GLU A 194 -12.60 11.03 12.78
C GLU A 194 -12.41 12.38 12.06
N LEU A 195 -13.05 12.60 10.93
CA LEU A 195 -12.93 13.82 10.12
C LEU A 195 -14.22 14.63 10.02
N ASN A 196 -15.28 14.25 10.76
CA ASN A 196 -16.60 14.92 10.67
C ASN A 196 -16.53 16.42 10.97
N ASP A 197 -15.67 16.84 11.93
CA ASP A 197 -15.52 18.23 12.33
C ASP A 197 -14.35 18.95 11.62
N VAL A 198 -13.62 18.24 10.77
CA VAL A 198 -12.44 18.78 10.07
C VAL A 198 -12.83 19.40 8.74
N PHE A 199 -13.81 18.84 8.06
CA PHE A 199 -14.24 19.29 6.74
C PHE A 199 -15.70 19.74 6.76
N ILE A 200 -15.95 20.95 6.20
CA ILE A 200 -17.30 21.52 6.06
C ILE A 200 -18.12 20.73 5.03
N GLU A 201 -17.46 20.34 3.92
CA GLU A 201 -18.05 19.49 2.89
C GLU A 201 -17.32 18.15 2.85
N SER A 202 -18.07 17.07 2.88
CA SER A 202 -17.54 15.73 2.75
C SER A 202 -18.52 14.83 1.98
N TYR A 203 -18.02 13.70 1.53
CA TYR A 203 -18.77 12.79 0.68
C TYR A 203 -19.08 11.49 1.39
N TYR A 204 -20.16 10.85 0.97
CA TYR A 204 -20.55 9.52 1.46
C TYR A 204 -20.93 8.60 0.30
N ILE A 205 -20.89 7.31 0.56
CA ILE A 205 -21.40 6.30 -0.36
C ILE A 205 -22.77 5.87 0.14
N LYS A 206 -23.79 6.06 -0.69
CA LYS A 206 -25.13 5.61 -0.36
C LYS A 206 -25.18 4.08 -0.31
N HIS A 207 -25.66 3.57 0.81
CA HIS A 207 -25.93 2.15 1.02
C HIS A 207 -27.19 1.99 1.88
N ARG A 208 -27.63 0.76 2.11
CA ARG A 208 -28.84 0.51 2.90
C ARG A 208 -28.61 0.95 4.34
N GLU A 209 -29.58 1.64 4.91
CA GLU A 209 -29.57 2.06 6.31
C GLU A 209 -29.46 0.84 7.24
N ASN A 210 -28.75 1.00 8.35
CA ASN A 210 -28.47 -0.03 9.36
C ASN A 210 -27.60 -1.21 8.91
N GLU A 211 -26.90 -1.11 7.76
CA GLU A 211 -25.93 -2.11 7.33
C GLU A 211 -24.54 -1.48 7.27
N GLU A 212 -23.55 -2.08 7.94
CA GLU A 212 -22.15 -1.63 7.86
C GLU A 212 -21.47 -2.20 6.63
N VAL A 213 -20.92 -1.33 5.79
CA VAL A 213 -20.03 -1.74 4.68
C VAL A 213 -18.57 -1.59 5.13
N PRO A 214 -17.76 -2.65 5.06
CA PRO A 214 -16.34 -2.57 5.46
C PRO A 214 -15.59 -1.45 4.75
N LEU A 215 -14.75 -0.72 5.47
CA LEU A 215 -13.99 0.41 4.94
C LEU A 215 -13.17 0.03 3.70
N THR A 216 -12.61 -1.17 3.65
CA THR A 216 -11.87 -1.70 2.49
C THR A 216 -12.74 -1.82 1.24
N SER A 217 -14.02 -2.20 1.41
CA SER A 217 -15.00 -2.29 0.32
C SER A 217 -15.45 -0.90 -0.14
N LEU A 218 -15.74 0.00 0.81
CA LEU A 218 -16.06 1.39 0.51
C LEU A 218 -14.91 2.06 -0.27
N SER A 219 -13.68 1.86 0.19
CA SER A 219 -12.49 2.40 -0.49
C SER A 219 -12.40 1.91 -1.94
N ALA A 220 -12.62 0.61 -2.18
CA ALA A 220 -12.57 0.06 -3.54
C ALA A 220 -13.65 0.63 -4.46
N ILE A 221 -14.87 0.90 -3.94
CA ILE A 221 -15.95 1.58 -4.69
C ILE A 221 -15.52 3.00 -5.08
N VAL A 222 -14.94 3.76 -4.14
CA VAL A 222 -14.43 5.11 -4.40
C VAL A 222 -13.36 5.07 -5.48
N PHE A 223 -12.37 4.17 -5.36
CA PHE A 223 -11.28 4.10 -6.33
C PHE A 223 -11.76 3.71 -7.72
N ASN A 224 -12.69 2.76 -7.82
CA ASN A 224 -13.32 2.40 -9.09
C ASN A 224 -14.05 3.60 -9.72
N TYR A 225 -14.78 4.37 -8.93
CA TYR A 225 -15.48 5.57 -9.41
C TYR A 225 -14.50 6.58 -10.04
N PHE A 226 -13.42 6.92 -9.34
CA PHE A 226 -12.41 7.84 -9.86
C PHE A 226 -11.62 7.27 -11.04
N PHE A 227 -11.35 5.98 -11.04
CA PHE A 227 -10.70 5.32 -12.17
C PHE A 227 -11.50 5.48 -13.46
N HIS A 228 -12.82 5.25 -13.43
CA HIS A 228 -13.69 5.40 -14.60
C HIS A 228 -13.85 6.86 -15.05
N GLN A 229 -13.93 7.81 -14.14
CA GLN A 229 -13.97 9.23 -14.52
C GLN A 229 -12.70 9.66 -15.27
N ASN A 230 -11.54 9.12 -14.88
CA ASN A 230 -10.26 9.42 -15.53
C ASN A 230 -10.02 8.62 -16.81
N ALA A 231 -10.66 7.46 -16.98
CA ALA A 231 -10.54 6.62 -18.17
C ALA A 231 -11.27 7.21 -19.39
N GLY A 232 -12.31 8.02 -19.18
CA GLY A 232 -13.02 8.72 -20.26
C GLY A 232 -12.16 9.69 -21.08
N ASP A 233 -11.01 10.11 -20.54
CA ASP A 233 -10.06 11.00 -21.22
C ASP A 233 -8.88 10.25 -21.87
N ARG A 234 -8.75 8.94 -21.62
CA ARG A 234 -7.78 8.07 -22.28
C ARG A 234 -8.54 7.23 -23.30
N ASN A 235 -8.50 7.65 -24.59
CA ASN A 235 -8.84 6.74 -25.68
C ASN A 235 -7.96 5.48 -25.52
N ILE A 236 -8.55 4.40 -25.00
CA ILE A 236 -7.99 3.05 -25.02
C ILE A 236 -8.18 2.49 -26.41
#